data_a74f57ed3b917d338611b4fa8f190a3c
#
_entry.id   a74f57ed3b917d338611b4fa8f190a3c
#
_cell.length_a   1.000
_cell.length_b   1.000
_cell.length_c   1.000
_cell.angle_alpha   90.00
_cell.angle_beta   90.00
_cell.angle_gamma   90.00
#
_symmetry.space_group_name_H-M   'P 1'
#
loop_
_entity.id
_entity.type
_entity.pdbx_description
1 polymer ?
#
loop_
_entity_poly.entity_id
_entity_poly.type
_entity_poly.pdbx_seq_one_letter_code
_entity_poly.pdbx_strand_id
1 'polypeptide(L)'
;MIDEFERSKLRVIVIVGTRPEAIKLFPVIRRLRESLLLEPFVILTGQHRDLVAPVFEMAEIEPDVDLNVGSEPRTLNGLVVAIVDGVEDVVTDLRAT
;
A
#
# COMPACT_ATOMS: atom_id res chain seq x y z
N MET A 1 -9.05 -20.48 18.31
CA MET A 1 -9.16 -19.18 18.98
C MET A 1 -8.04 -18.27 18.50
N ILE A 2 -8.40 -17.08 18.04
CA ILE A 2 -7.40 -16.07 17.73
C ILE A 2 -6.84 -15.57 19.05
N ASP A 3 -5.55 -15.69 19.26
CA ASP A 3 -4.96 -15.21 20.49
C ASP A 3 -4.82 -13.67 20.46
N GLU A 4 -4.59 -13.11 21.62
CA GLU A 4 -4.43 -11.66 21.73
C GLU A 4 -3.24 -11.15 20.93
N PHE A 5 -2.22 -11.98 20.77
CA PHE A 5 -1.03 -11.65 20.04
C PHE A 5 -1.34 -11.35 18.56
N GLU A 6 -2.15 -12.19 17.93
CA GLU A 6 -2.55 -11.95 16.54
C GLU A 6 -3.43 -10.72 16.39
N ARG A 7 -4.31 -10.47 17.37
CA ARG A 7 -5.19 -9.32 17.37
C ARG A 7 -4.42 -8.02 17.57
N SER A 8 -3.27 -8.10 18.22
CA SER A 8 -2.49 -6.93 18.57
C SER A 8 -1.39 -6.60 17.57
N LYS A 9 -1.34 -7.28 16.42
CA LYS A 9 -0.40 -6.92 15.36
C LYS A 9 -0.60 -5.48 14.94
N LEU A 10 0.51 -4.76 14.89
CA LEU A 10 0.50 -3.39 14.38
C LEU A 10 0.47 -3.41 12.86
N ARG A 11 -0.41 -2.62 12.29
CA ARG A 11 -0.45 -2.44 10.84
C ARG A 11 0.62 -1.44 10.43
N VAL A 12 1.39 -1.83 9.45
CA VAL A 12 2.37 -0.97 8.82
C VAL A 12 1.84 -0.62 7.44
N ILE A 13 1.51 0.63 7.23
CA ILE A 13 1.00 1.09 5.94
C ILE A 13 2.18 1.29 5.03
N VAL A 14 2.19 0.58 3.90
CA VAL A 14 3.23 0.67 2.89
C VAL A 14 2.62 1.28 1.64
N ILE A 15 3.10 2.46 1.28
CA ILE A 15 2.57 3.20 0.13
C ILE A 15 3.54 3.04 -1.03
N VAL A 16 3.04 2.52 -2.15
CA VAL A 16 3.86 2.28 -3.34
C VAL A 16 3.30 3.09 -4.50
N GLY A 17 4.13 3.95 -5.07
CA GLY A 17 3.71 4.79 -6.20
C GLY A 17 4.42 4.48 -7.49
N THR A 18 5.72 4.23 -7.45
CA THR A 18 6.54 4.08 -8.63
C THR A 18 7.19 2.70 -8.67
N ARG A 19 7.73 2.34 -9.84
CA ARG A 19 8.43 1.06 -10.02
C ARG A 19 9.65 0.93 -9.11
N PRO A 20 10.54 1.95 -9.00
CA PRO A 20 11.67 1.85 -8.07
C PRO A 20 11.25 1.62 -6.62
N GLU A 21 10.17 2.28 -6.20
CA GLU A 21 9.63 2.06 -4.86
C GLU A 21 9.12 0.63 -4.69
N ALA A 22 8.40 0.11 -5.69
CA ALA A 22 7.91 -1.26 -5.66
C ALA A 22 9.06 -2.25 -5.51
N ILE A 23 10.14 -2.06 -6.28
CA ILE A 23 11.31 -2.93 -6.23
C ILE A 23 11.97 -2.88 -4.85
N LYS A 24 12.08 -1.71 -4.26
CA LYS A 24 12.69 -1.55 -2.93
C LYS A 24 11.82 -2.06 -1.81
N LEU A 25 10.50 -1.92 -1.96
CA LEU A 25 9.56 -2.21 -0.87
C LEU A 25 9.02 -3.64 -0.86
N PHE A 26 9.05 -4.36 -2.01
CA PHE A 26 8.49 -5.71 -1.98
C PHE A 26 9.17 -6.64 -0.99
N PRO A 27 10.51 -6.60 -0.80
CA PRO A 27 11.13 -7.43 0.23
C PRO A 27 10.68 -7.05 1.64
N VAL A 28 10.45 -5.76 1.88
CA VAL A 28 9.93 -5.26 3.16
C VAL A 28 8.54 -5.79 3.41
N ILE A 29 7.65 -5.73 2.41
CA ILE A 29 6.30 -6.23 2.51
C ILE A 29 6.30 -7.73 2.81
N ARG A 30 7.12 -8.49 2.09
CA ARG A 30 7.22 -9.93 2.30
C ARG A 30 7.71 -10.25 3.71
N ARG A 31 8.69 -9.49 4.19
CA ARG A 31 9.21 -9.66 5.55
C ARG A 31 8.16 -9.32 6.61
N LEU A 32 7.39 -8.28 6.38
CA LEU A 32 6.31 -7.91 7.30
C LEU A 32 5.25 -9.02 7.39
N ARG A 33 4.95 -9.68 6.28
CA ARG A 33 3.98 -10.78 6.28
C ARG A 33 4.43 -11.97 7.12
N GLU A 34 5.71 -12.14 7.28
CA GLU A 34 6.27 -13.22 8.10
C GLU A 34 6.34 -12.86 9.59
N SER A 35 6.13 -11.59 9.92
CA SER A 35 6.25 -11.12 11.30
C SER A 35 5.06 -11.56 12.16
N LEU A 36 5.35 -11.86 13.41
CA LEU A 36 4.32 -12.15 14.40
C LEU A 36 3.76 -10.88 15.05
N LEU A 37 4.49 -9.76 14.92
CA LEU A 37 4.14 -8.50 15.59
C LEU A 37 3.57 -7.45 14.65
N LEU A 38 3.90 -7.54 13.36
CA LEU A 38 3.57 -6.53 12.37
C LEU A 38 2.84 -7.16 11.20
N GLU A 39 1.95 -6.40 10.59
CA GLU A 39 1.31 -6.81 9.34
C GLU A 39 1.32 -5.66 8.36
N PRO A 40 1.60 -5.92 7.08
CA PRO A 40 1.57 -4.86 6.09
C PRO A 40 0.17 -4.58 5.60
N PHE A 41 -0.11 -3.32 5.35
CA PHE A 41 -1.30 -2.88 4.62
C PHE A 41 -0.79 -2.08 3.43
N VAL A 42 -0.96 -2.61 2.23
CA VAL A 42 -0.31 -2.08 1.03
C VAL A 42 -1.27 -1.19 0.26
N ILE A 43 -0.89 0.07 0.11
CA ILE A 43 -1.63 1.04 -0.68
C ILE A 43 -0.84 1.33 -1.95
N LEU A 44 -1.44 1.04 -3.09
CA LEU A 44 -0.90 1.40 -4.39
C LEU A 44 -1.52 2.74 -4.79
N THR A 45 -0.69 3.72 -5.14
CA THR A 45 -1.23 5.02 -5.56
C THR A 45 -1.90 4.94 -6.92
N GLY A 46 -1.41 4.08 -7.79
CA GLY A 46 -1.96 3.92 -9.13
C GLY A 46 -1.48 4.94 -10.14
N GLN A 47 -0.47 5.75 -9.79
CA GLN A 47 0.06 6.76 -10.70
C GLN A 47 0.81 6.15 -11.89
N HIS A 48 1.41 4.97 -11.71
CA HIS A 48 2.15 4.23 -12.75
C HIS A 48 1.82 2.75 -12.68
N ARG A 49 0.53 2.44 -12.71
CA ARG A 49 0.05 1.07 -12.52
C ARG A 49 0.72 0.07 -13.47
N ASP A 50 0.84 0.42 -14.75
CA ASP A 50 1.40 -0.48 -15.76
C ASP A 50 2.86 -0.83 -15.51
N LEU A 51 3.60 0.06 -14.84
CA LEU A 51 4.99 -0.16 -14.50
C LEU A 51 5.15 -0.91 -13.17
N VAL A 52 4.21 -0.76 -12.26
CA VAL A 52 4.26 -1.34 -10.93
C VAL A 52 3.66 -2.75 -10.89
N ALA A 53 2.60 -2.99 -11.63
CA ALA A 53 1.90 -4.27 -11.61
C ALA A 53 2.81 -5.48 -11.87
N PRO A 54 3.73 -5.45 -12.86
CA PRO A 54 4.61 -6.60 -13.07
C PRO A 54 5.51 -6.91 -11.86
N VAL A 55 5.94 -5.90 -11.11
CA VAL A 55 6.75 -6.11 -9.91
C VAL A 55 5.91 -6.82 -8.85
N PHE A 56 4.68 -6.39 -8.67
CA PHE A 56 3.77 -6.98 -7.68
C PHE A 56 3.43 -8.43 -8.06
N GLU A 57 3.18 -8.70 -9.33
CA GLU A 57 2.91 -10.06 -9.81
C GLU A 57 4.12 -10.98 -9.56
N MET A 58 5.32 -10.53 -9.91
CA MET A 58 6.54 -11.30 -9.70
C MET A 58 6.76 -11.60 -8.22
N ALA A 59 6.48 -10.64 -7.36
CA ALA A 59 6.66 -10.78 -5.91
C ALA A 59 5.47 -11.50 -5.23
N GLU A 60 4.42 -11.80 -5.98
CA GLU A 60 3.20 -12.42 -5.45
C GLU A 60 2.55 -11.58 -4.36
N ILE A 61 2.49 -10.28 -4.59
CA ILE A 61 1.88 -9.33 -3.66
C ILE A 61 0.65 -8.71 -4.32
N GLU A 62 -0.46 -8.70 -3.60
CA GLU A 62 -1.65 -7.97 -4.01
C GLU A 62 -1.80 -6.73 -3.13
N PRO A 63 -2.03 -5.55 -3.70
CA PRO A 63 -2.30 -4.38 -2.89
C PRO A 63 -3.64 -4.52 -2.19
N ASP A 64 -3.74 -3.98 -0.99
CA ASP A 64 -5.00 -3.94 -0.26
C ASP A 64 -5.92 -2.86 -0.80
N VAL A 65 -5.34 -1.75 -1.24
CA VAL A 65 -6.08 -0.63 -1.84
C VAL A 65 -5.29 -0.09 -3.02
N ASP A 66 -5.99 0.21 -4.10
CA ASP A 66 -5.44 0.94 -5.25
C ASP A 66 -6.20 2.27 -5.36
N LEU A 67 -5.51 3.38 -5.12
CA LEU A 67 -6.11 4.71 -5.16
C LEU A 67 -6.44 5.17 -6.59
N ASN A 68 -5.82 4.54 -7.58
CA ASN A 68 -6.10 4.80 -8.99
C ASN A 68 -5.94 6.26 -9.41
N VAL A 69 -4.96 6.96 -8.84
CA VAL A 69 -4.78 8.40 -9.12
C VAL A 69 -4.32 8.69 -10.54
N GLY A 70 -3.77 7.69 -11.24
CA GLY A 70 -3.32 7.82 -12.62
C GLY A 70 -4.42 7.65 -13.67
N SER A 71 -5.68 7.42 -13.26
CA SER A 71 -6.78 7.23 -14.20
C SER A 71 -7.19 8.53 -14.91
N GLU A 72 -6.82 9.68 -14.36
CA GLU A 72 -7.13 10.99 -14.92
C GLU A 72 -5.86 11.83 -15.06
N PRO A 73 -5.78 12.70 -16.10
CA PRO A 73 -4.67 13.64 -16.19
C PRO A 73 -4.70 14.61 -15.02
N ARG A 74 -3.52 14.86 -14.43
CA ARG A 74 -3.40 15.74 -13.27
C ARG A 74 -2.15 16.60 -13.40
N THR A 75 -2.21 17.79 -12.81
CA THR A 75 -1.00 18.55 -12.55
C THR A 75 -0.21 17.87 -11.44
N LEU A 76 1.05 18.25 -11.26
CA LEU A 76 1.87 17.71 -10.18
C LEU A 76 1.21 17.98 -8.82
N ASN A 77 0.73 19.21 -8.60
CA ASN A 77 0.04 19.54 -7.35
C ASN A 77 -1.23 18.72 -7.18
N GLY A 78 -1.99 18.55 -8.25
CA GLY A 78 -3.21 17.74 -8.20
C GLY A 78 -2.93 16.28 -7.87
N LEU A 79 -1.81 15.73 -8.38
CA LEU A 79 -1.40 14.37 -8.07
C LEU A 79 -1.06 14.23 -6.59
N VAL A 80 -0.29 15.15 -6.03
CA VAL A 80 0.07 15.15 -4.61
C VAL A 80 -1.18 15.21 -3.75
N VAL A 81 -2.11 16.12 -4.07
CA VAL A 81 -3.36 16.25 -3.31
C VAL A 81 -4.17 14.96 -3.39
N ALA A 82 -4.30 14.36 -4.57
CA ALA A 82 -5.06 13.13 -4.74
C ALA A 82 -4.47 11.97 -3.91
N ILE A 83 -3.15 11.87 -3.86
CA ILE A 83 -2.49 10.83 -3.06
C ILE A 83 -2.73 11.08 -1.56
N VAL A 84 -2.52 12.30 -1.11
CA VAL A 84 -2.68 12.65 0.32
C VAL A 84 -4.12 12.42 0.75
N ASP A 85 -5.09 12.90 -0.01
CA ASP A 85 -6.50 12.70 0.30
C ASP A 85 -6.87 11.22 0.30
N GLY A 86 -6.39 10.48 -0.69
CA GLY A 86 -6.69 9.04 -0.77
C GLY A 86 -6.11 8.27 0.41
N VAL A 87 -4.88 8.57 0.79
CA VAL A 87 -4.24 7.91 1.95
C VAL A 87 -4.98 8.29 3.23
N GLU A 88 -5.36 9.55 3.38
CA GLU A 88 -6.11 9.99 4.55
C GLU A 88 -7.42 9.23 4.69
N ASP A 89 -8.17 9.07 3.60
CA ASP A 89 -9.42 8.32 3.61
C ASP A 89 -9.21 6.87 4.05
N VAL A 90 -8.18 6.22 3.52
CA VAL A 90 -7.86 4.83 3.89
C VAL A 90 -7.48 4.72 5.36
N VAL A 91 -6.63 5.63 5.85
CA VAL A 91 -6.21 5.63 7.25
C VAL A 91 -7.41 5.85 8.17
N THR A 92 -8.30 6.76 7.80
CA THR A 92 -9.51 7.03 8.57
C THR A 92 -10.39 5.79 8.65
N ASP A 93 -10.60 5.10 7.52
CA ASP A 93 -11.37 3.86 7.48
C ASP A 93 -10.74 2.77 8.34
N LEU A 94 -9.41 2.63 8.28
CA LEU A 94 -8.71 1.64 9.09
C LEU A 94 -8.84 1.90 10.58
N ARG A 95 -8.86 3.17 10.97
CA ARG A 95 -9.02 3.55 12.39
C ARG A 95 -10.44 3.31 12.88
N ALA A 96 -11.41 3.28 11.99
CA ALA A 96 -12.80 3.02 12.34
C ALA A 96 -13.08 1.53 12.58
N THR A 97 -12.19 0.67 12.16
CA THR A 97 -12.31 -0.78 12.35
C THR A 97 -11.49 -1.24 13.54
#